data_3aa59ba27f666e6129c8a98846bf2889
#
_entry.id   3aa59ba27f666e6129c8a98846bf2889
#
_cell.length_a   1.000
_cell.length_b   1.000
_cell.length_c   1.000
_cell.angle_alpha   90.00
_cell.angle_beta   90.00
_cell.angle_gamma   90.00
#
_symmetry.space_group_name_H-M   'P 1'
#
loop_
_entity.id
_entity.type
_entity.pdbx_description
1 polymer ?
#
loop_
_entity_poly.entity_id
_entity_poly.type
_entity_poly.pdbx_seq_one_letter_code
_entity_poly.pdbx_strand_id
1 'polypeptide(L)'
;MTAWIKLISESDATGTLRDMYEQAQTPHGTVDNVMKAHSLRPHTMQGHIALYRSVLHHPDITLPLWFLEVIASYTSIKNNCSYSLTHHFMNARRLLNDEERADNIYAALLEGCPERAFSGKELAFLIYAAKLTLDVGDMEKRDVDLLHEAGCSDGEILEVNQVTAYFNYSNRLLNGLGVTTEGDAVGYYKASGEETS
;
A
#
# COMPACT_ATOMS: atom_id res chain seq x y z
N MET A 1 16.65 4.67 -14.80
CA MET A 1 16.03 3.41 -15.34
C MET A 1 14.91 3.01 -14.38
N THR A 2 13.69 3.01 -14.83
CA THR A 2 12.48 2.82 -13.99
C THR A 2 12.24 1.38 -13.54
N ALA A 3 12.85 0.38 -14.20
CA ALA A 3 12.83 -1.04 -13.81
C ALA A 3 13.98 -1.81 -14.49
N TRP A 4 14.29 -3.01 -13.99
CA TRP A 4 15.34 -3.88 -14.57
C TRP A 4 14.85 -4.71 -15.77
N ILE A 5 13.54 -4.70 -16.05
CA ILE A 5 12.95 -5.31 -17.25
C ILE A 5 12.41 -4.23 -18.18
N LYS A 6 12.11 -4.61 -19.42
CA LYS A 6 11.46 -3.71 -20.37
C LYS A 6 10.05 -3.36 -19.87
N LEU A 7 9.75 -2.07 -19.87
CA LEU A 7 8.40 -1.53 -19.72
C LEU A 7 7.93 -1.00 -21.07
N ILE A 8 6.67 -1.22 -21.42
CA ILE A 8 6.05 -0.60 -22.60
C ILE A 8 5.46 0.73 -22.14
N SER A 9 5.81 1.82 -22.84
CA SER A 9 5.30 3.15 -22.50
C SER A 9 3.81 3.28 -22.82
N GLU A 10 3.16 4.31 -22.25
CA GLU A 10 1.75 4.62 -22.57
C GLU A 10 1.56 4.95 -24.05
N SER A 11 2.53 5.66 -24.68
CA SER A 11 2.52 5.99 -26.10
C SER A 11 2.66 4.78 -27.03
N ASP A 12 3.33 3.72 -26.57
CA ASP A 12 3.56 2.51 -27.35
C ASP A 12 2.50 1.41 -27.08
N ALA A 13 1.62 1.65 -26.12
CA ALA A 13 0.58 0.68 -25.73
C ALA A 13 -0.48 0.54 -26.83
N THR A 14 -0.84 -0.69 -27.15
CA THR A 14 -1.88 -1.03 -28.13
C THR A 14 -2.80 -2.14 -27.61
N GLY A 15 -4.02 -2.24 -28.15
CA GLY A 15 -4.98 -3.30 -27.79
C GLY A 15 -5.23 -3.37 -26.28
N THR A 16 -5.26 -4.59 -25.73
CA THR A 16 -5.53 -4.83 -24.31
C THR A 16 -4.63 -4.05 -23.36
N LEU A 17 -3.35 -3.79 -23.72
CA LEU A 17 -2.47 -3.01 -22.86
C LEU A 17 -2.93 -1.55 -22.77
N ARG A 18 -3.37 -0.97 -23.86
CA ARG A 18 -3.92 0.39 -23.87
C ARG A 18 -5.15 0.48 -22.99
N ASP A 19 -6.09 -0.46 -23.17
CA ASP A 19 -7.34 -0.51 -22.38
C ASP A 19 -7.02 -0.65 -20.87
N MET A 20 -5.99 -1.43 -20.51
CA MET A 20 -5.56 -1.58 -19.12
C MET A 20 -4.90 -0.31 -18.57
N TYR A 21 -4.11 0.39 -19.36
CA TYR A 21 -3.53 1.68 -18.93
C TYR A 21 -4.60 2.74 -18.70
N GLU A 22 -5.62 2.81 -19.55
CA GLU A 22 -6.77 3.71 -19.36
C GLU A 22 -7.49 3.44 -18.03
N GLN A 23 -7.62 2.16 -17.63
CA GLN A 23 -8.22 1.78 -16.35
C GLN A 23 -7.30 2.01 -15.15
N ALA A 24 -5.99 2.05 -15.36
CA ALA A 24 -4.96 2.20 -14.34
C ALA A 24 -4.52 3.66 -14.12
N GLN A 25 -5.12 4.62 -14.83
CA GLN A 25 -4.78 6.04 -14.67
C GLN A 25 -5.00 6.50 -13.24
N THR A 26 -4.02 7.23 -12.73
CA THR A 26 -4.07 7.92 -11.46
C THR A 26 -4.98 9.16 -11.56
N PRO A 27 -5.36 9.80 -10.45
CA PRO A 27 -6.05 11.10 -10.48
C PRO A 27 -5.26 12.20 -11.21
N HIS A 28 -3.96 12.02 -11.44
CA HIS A 28 -3.09 12.94 -12.18
C HIS A 28 -3.08 12.66 -13.69
N GLY A 29 -3.84 11.66 -14.18
CA GLY A 29 -3.89 11.28 -15.59
C GLY A 29 -2.64 10.52 -16.08
N THR A 30 -1.83 9.98 -15.17
CA THR A 30 -0.63 9.19 -15.44
C THR A 30 -0.82 7.74 -15.03
N VAL A 31 -0.02 6.84 -15.56
CA VAL A 31 0.05 5.45 -15.13
C VAL A 31 1.32 5.24 -14.32
N ASP A 32 1.20 4.77 -13.09
CA ASP A 32 2.34 4.54 -12.22
C ASP A 32 3.20 3.35 -12.69
N ASN A 33 4.49 3.39 -12.33
CA ASN A 33 5.45 2.37 -12.75
C ASN A 33 5.13 0.97 -12.21
N VAL A 34 4.43 0.85 -11.07
CA VAL A 34 3.91 -0.44 -10.59
C VAL A 34 2.97 -1.08 -11.61
N MET A 35 2.12 -0.29 -12.27
CA MET A 35 1.22 -0.77 -13.33
C MET A 35 2.02 -1.07 -14.61
N LYS A 36 2.95 -0.19 -14.98
CA LYS A 36 3.84 -0.41 -16.15
C LYS A 36 4.70 -1.67 -16.01
N ALA A 37 5.02 -2.10 -14.80
CA ALA A 37 5.72 -3.37 -14.53
C ALA A 37 4.96 -4.61 -15.07
N HIS A 38 3.64 -4.51 -15.22
CA HIS A 38 2.80 -5.55 -15.81
C HIS A 38 2.65 -5.46 -17.34
N SER A 39 3.27 -4.46 -18.00
CA SER A 39 3.00 -4.15 -19.41
C SER A 39 3.24 -5.29 -20.39
N LEU A 40 4.18 -6.17 -20.11
CA LEU A 40 4.46 -7.37 -20.93
C LEU A 40 3.41 -8.49 -20.76
N ARG A 41 2.53 -8.39 -19.77
CA ARG A 41 1.47 -9.36 -19.46
C ARG A 41 0.24 -8.65 -18.90
N PRO A 42 -0.52 -7.94 -19.75
CA PRO A 42 -1.63 -7.07 -19.32
C PRO A 42 -2.69 -7.76 -18.43
N HIS A 43 -2.91 -9.06 -18.61
CA HIS A 43 -3.83 -9.83 -17.77
C HIS A 43 -3.40 -9.88 -16.29
N THR A 44 -2.10 -9.76 -16.00
CA THR A 44 -1.63 -9.69 -14.59
C THR A 44 -1.89 -8.31 -14.00
N MET A 45 -1.88 -7.24 -14.81
CA MET A 45 -2.28 -5.90 -14.37
C MET A 45 -3.75 -5.87 -13.96
N GLN A 46 -4.64 -6.52 -14.73
CA GLN A 46 -6.05 -6.62 -14.40
C GLN A 46 -6.27 -7.25 -13.01
N GLY A 47 -5.59 -8.37 -12.73
CA GLY A 47 -5.65 -9.02 -11.41
C GLY A 47 -5.12 -8.13 -10.29
N HIS A 48 -4.00 -7.42 -10.54
CA HIS A 48 -3.41 -6.50 -9.59
C HIS A 48 -4.37 -5.35 -9.24
N ILE A 49 -4.96 -4.68 -10.25
CA ILE A 49 -5.92 -3.59 -10.05
C ILE A 49 -7.15 -4.07 -9.28
N ALA A 50 -7.70 -5.24 -9.65
CA ALA A 50 -8.87 -5.79 -8.99
C ALA A 50 -8.61 -6.06 -7.51
N LEU A 51 -7.48 -6.68 -7.18
CA LEU A 51 -7.09 -6.97 -5.80
C LEU A 51 -6.84 -5.68 -5.02
N TYR A 52 -6.06 -4.74 -5.58
CA TYR A 52 -5.76 -3.44 -4.97
C TYR A 52 -7.04 -2.69 -4.57
N ARG A 53 -7.98 -2.57 -5.51
CA ARG A 53 -9.26 -1.89 -5.25
C ARG A 53 -10.09 -2.61 -4.20
N SER A 54 -10.08 -3.94 -4.19
CA SER A 54 -10.85 -4.73 -3.24
C SER A 54 -10.34 -4.59 -1.81
N VAL A 55 -9.02 -4.53 -1.61
CA VAL A 55 -8.44 -4.53 -0.25
C VAL A 55 -8.25 -3.13 0.34
N LEU A 56 -8.24 -2.07 -0.48
CA LEU A 56 -8.01 -0.70 -0.01
C LEU A 56 -9.16 0.27 -0.25
N HIS A 57 -9.95 0.05 -1.31
CA HIS A 57 -10.90 1.07 -1.78
C HIS A 57 -12.35 0.58 -1.89
N HIS A 58 -12.65 -0.61 -1.40
CA HIS A 58 -14.04 -1.09 -1.41
C HIS A 58 -14.87 -0.35 -0.37
N PRO A 59 -16.12 0.08 -0.69
CA PRO A 59 -16.96 0.86 0.22
C PRO A 59 -17.38 0.10 1.49
N ASP A 60 -17.30 -1.23 1.50
CA ASP A 60 -17.63 -2.06 2.66
C ASP A 60 -16.46 -2.22 3.65
N ILE A 61 -15.29 -1.65 3.36
CA ILE A 61 -14.16 -1.62 4.28
C ILE A 61 -14.53 -0.76 5.48
N THR A 62 -14.27 -1.27 6.69
CA THR A 62 -14.65 -0.63 7.95
C THR A 62 -13.53 0.16 8.60
N LEU A 63 -12.27 -0.23 8.39
CA LEU A 63 -11.13 0.51 8.91
C LEU A 63 -10.89 1.81 8.13
N PRO A 64 -10.48 2.90 8.79
CA PRO A 64 -10.19 4.16 8.11
C PRO A 64 -9.08 4.00 7.07
N LEU A 65 -9.29 4.56 5.87
CA LEU A 65 -8.34 4.42 4.76
C LEU A 65 -6.94 4.95 5.13
N TRP A 66 -6.84 6.05 5.88
CA TRP A 66 -5.53 6.55 6.34
C TRP A 66 -4.76 5.49 7.14
N PHE A 67 -5.46 4.66 7.93
CA PHE A 67 -4.82 3.61 8.74
C PHE A 67 -4.41 2.41 7.88
N LEU A 68 -5.21 2.03 6.88
CA LEU A 68 -4.83 1.00 5.90
C LEU A 68 -3.59 1.42 5.10
N GLU A 69 -3.47 2.71 4.76
CA GLU A 69 -2.27 3.26 4.13
C GLU A 69 -1.05 3.26 5.08
N VAL A 70 -1.27 3.39 6.39
CA VAL A 70 -0.23 3.19 7.42
C VAL A 70 0.21 1.72 7.49
N ILE A 71 -0.72 0.75 7.49
CA ILE A 71 -0.41 -0.69 7.43
C ILE A 71 0.38 -1.01 6.16
N ALA A 72 -0.05 -0.48 5.01
CA ALA A 72 0.64 -0.59 3.73
C ALA A 72 2.09 -0.09 3.81
N SER A 73 2.27 1.08 4.40
CA SER A 73 3.59 1.72 4.59
C SER A 73 4.47 0.89 5.53
N TYR A 74 3.93 0.42 6.64
CA TYR A 74 4.70 -0.37 7.61
C TYR A 74 5.12 -1.72 7.04
N THR A 75 4.23 -2.41 6.32
CA THR A 75 4.56 -3.62 5.56
C THR A 75 5.68 -3.35 4.54
N SER A 76 5.63 -2.19 3.88
CA SER A 76 6.65 -1.79 2.90
C SER A 76 7.99 -1.48 3.55
N ILE A 77 8.01 -0.88 4.74
CA ILE A 77 9.23 -0.69 5.55
C ILE A 77 9.84 -2.06 5.88
N LYS A 78 9.03 -3.01 6.39
CA LYS A 78 9.51 -4.36 6.75
C LYS A 78 10.06 -5.13 5.55
N ASN A 79 9.53 -4.90 4.35
CA ASN A 79 10.00 -5.48 3.09
C ASN A 79 11.13 -4.67 2.41
N ASN A 80 11.59 -3.56 3.00
CA ASN A 80 12.55 -2.64 2.37
C ASN A 80 12.10 -2.17 0.97
N CYS A 81 10.80 -1.88 0.78
CA CYS A 81 10.25 -1.43 -0.49
C CYS A 81 10.04 0.09 -0.48
N SER A 82 11.04 0.84 -0.93
CA SER A 82 10.99 2.32 -0.97
C SER A 82 9.89 2.84 -1.89
N TYR A 83 9.62 2.16 -3.00
CA TYR A 83 8.56 2.52 -3.94
C TYR A 83 7.20 2.62 -3.24
N SER A 84 6.74 1.52 -2.64
CA SER A 84 5.46 1.47 -1.96
C SER A 84 5.41 2.39 -0.74
N LEU A 85 6.49 2.44 0.04
CA LEU A 85 6.58 3.36 1.18
C LEU A 85 6.33 4.81 0.76
N THR A 86 7.00 5.26 -0.31
CA THR A 86 6.88 6.64 -0.81
C THR A 86 5.44 6.97 -1.21
N HIS A 87 4.77 6.11 -1.98
CA HIS A 87 3.41 6.36 -2.43
C HIS A 87 2.39 6.29 -1.28
N HIS A 88 2.44 5.22 -0.49
CA HIS A 88 1.39 4.94 0.50
C HIS A 88 1.53 5.80 1.75
N PHE A 89 2.76 6.13 2.18
CA PHE A 89 2.89 7.06 3.29
C PHE A 89 2.48 8.50 2.92
N MET A 90 2.71 8.92 1.68
CA MET A 90 2.19 10.21 1.21
C MET A 90 0.65 10.22 1.20
N ASN A 91 0.02 9.11 0.82
CA ASN A 91 -1.44 8.97 0.92
C ASN A 91 -1.92 9.05 2.38
N ALA A 92 -1.28 8.30 3.30
CA ALA A 92 -1.60 8.36 4.72
C ALA A 92 -1.49 9.79 5.28
N ARG A 93 -0.39 10.49 4.96
CA ARG A 93 -0.15 11.89 5.36
C ARG A 93 -1.27 12.82 4.91
N ARG A 94 -1.65 12.75 3.64
CA ARG A 94 -2.71 13.59 3.08
C ARG A 94 -4.09 13.29 3.67
N LEU A 95 -4.39 12.02 3.90
CA LEU A 95 -5.64 11.58 4.51
C LEU A 95 -5.72 11.93 6.00
N LEU A 96 -4.61 11.89 6.73
CA LEU A 96 -4.53 12.34 8.12
C LEU A 96 -4.79 13.84 8.26
N ASN A 97 -4.33 14.62 7.29
CA ASN A 97 -4.43 16.08 7.32
C ASN A 97 -3.90 16.72 8.62
N ASP A 98 -2.84 16.17 9.15
CA ASP A 98 -2.15 16.57 10.37
C ASP A 98 -0.67 16.25 10.21
N GLU A 99 0.13 17.25 9.83
CA GLU A 99 1.55 17.07 9.49
C GLU A 99 2.38 16.61 10.69
N GLU A 100 2.14 17.17 11.88
CA GLU A 100 2.87 16.78 13.09
C GLU A 100 2.60 15.32 13.46
N ARG A 101 1.34 14.91 13.41
CA ARG A 101 0.93 13.51 13.62
C ARG A 101 1.54 12.60 12.57
N ALA A 102 1.53 12.98 11.30
CA ALA A 102 2.12 12.21 10.22
C ALA A 102 3.64 12.03 10.40
N ASP A 103 4.36 13.10 10.78
CA ASP A 103 5.79 13.03 11.04
C ASP A 103 6.12 12.10 12.22
N ASN A 104 5.34 12.18 13.31
CA ASN A 104 5.50 11.30 14.47
C ASN A 104 5.25 9.83 14.11
N ILE A 105 4.20 9.55 13.31
CA ILE A 105 3.92 8.19 12.80
C ILE A 105 5.08 7.71 11.93
N TYR A 106 5.54 8.52 10.98
CA TYR A 106 6.63 8.13 10.07
C TYR A 106 7.90 7.75 10.82
N ALA A 107 8.32 8.60 11.78
CA ALA A 107 9.49 8.35 12.61
C ALA A 107 9.34 7.04 13.42
N ALA A 108 8.20 6.84 14.09
CA ALA A 108 7.95 5.63 14.87
C ALA A 108 8.00 4.35 14.03
N LEU A 109 7.42 4.39 12.82
CA LEU A 109 7.44 3.23 11.91
C LEU A 109 8.84 2.92 11.38
N LEU A 110 9.62 3.95 11.00
CA LEU A 110 11.00 3.77 10.53
C LEU A 110 11.92 3.21 11.61
N GLU A 111 11.75 3.66 12.85
CA GLU A 111 12.51 3.15 14.01
C GLU A 111 12.06 1.75 14.44
N GLY A 112 10.95 1.24 13.91
CA GLY A 112 10.37 -0.05 14.29
C GLY A 112 9.71 -0.04 15.67
N CYS A 113 9.34 1.14 16.18
CA CYS A 113 8.73 1.39 17.48
C CYS A 113 7.31 1.98 17.33
N PRO A 114 6.34 1.25 16.70
CA PRO A 114 5.01 1.78 16.44
C PRO A 114 4.27 2.20 17.71
N GLU A 115 4.61 1.63 18.89
CA GLU A 115 4.04 1.98 20.19
C GLU A 115 4.29 3.45 20.60
N ARG A 116 5.19 4.15 19.94
CA ARG A 116 5.43 5.59 20.17
C ARG A 116 4.35 6.47 19.54
N ALA A 117 3.63 5.96 18.55
CA ALA A 117 2.60 6.70 17.81
C ALA A 117 1.20 6.06 17.90
N PHE A 118 1.12 4.79 18.30
CA PHE A 118 -0.12 4.02 18.32
C PHE A 118 -0.32 3.28 19.64
N SER A 119 -1.57 2.99 19.96
CA SER A 119 -1.98 2.19 21.13
C SER A 119 -3.23 1.35 20.80
N GLY A 120 -3.63 0.46 21.70
CA GLY A 120 -4.86 -0.34 21.56
C GLY A 120 -4.92 -1.14 20.26
N LYS A 121 -6.05 -1.09 19.57
CA LYS A 121 -6.30 -1.84 18.32
C LYS A 121 -5.28 -1.52 17.22
N GLU A 122 -4.98 -0.24 17.02
CA GLU A 122 -4.07 0.18 15.94
C GLU A 122 -2.67 -0.38 16.14
N LEU A 123 -2.16 -0.34 17.38
CA LEU A 123 -0.87 -0.95 17.71
C LEU A 123 -0.88 -2.46 17.53
N ALA A 124 -1.94 -3.14 17.98
CA ALA A 124 -2.07 -4.59 17.83
C ALA A 124 -2.06 -5.00 16.35
N PHE A 125 -2.73 -4.27 15.48
CA PHE A 125 -2.71 -4.49 14.03
C PHE A 125 -1.32 -4.29 13.42
N LEU A 126 -0.57 -3.27 13.85
CA LEU A 126 0.79 -3.03 13.36
C LEU A 126 1.75 -4.15 13.77
N ILE A 127 1.66 -4.63 15.02
CA ILE A 127 2.44 -5.78 15.50
C ILE A 127 2.12 -7.04 14.69
N TYR A 128 0.82 -7.31 14.47
CA TYR A 128 0.35 -8.42 13.64
C TYR A 128 0.88 -8.33 12.20
N ALA A 129 0.76 -7.16 11.55
CA ALA A 129 1.23 -6.94 10.19
C ALA A 129 2.76 -7.12 10.07
N ALA A 130 3.53 -6.69 11.06
CA ALA A 130 4.98 -6.90 11.11
C ALA A 130 5.32 -8.40 11.19
N LYS A 131 4.69 -9.16 12.10
CA LYS A 131 4.92 -10.60 12.23
C LYS A 131 4.50 -11.35 10.96
N LEU A 132 3.31 -11.05 10.42
CA LEU A 132 2.82 -11.65 9.17
C LEU A 132 3.76 -11.37 7.98
N THR A 133 4.48 -10.26 8.01
CA THR A 133 5.43 -9.90 6.94
C THR A 133 6.78 -10.60 7.09
N LEU A 134 7.32 -10.65 8.31
CA LEU A 134 8.69 -11.10 8.58
C LEU A 134 8.77 -12.60 8.91
N ASP A 135 7.78 -13.10 9.64
CA ASP A 135 7.79 -14.42 10.26
C ASP A 135 6.51 -15.19 9.91
N VAL A 136 6.10 -15.16 8.63
CA VAL A 136 4.83 -15.75 8.17
C VAL A 136 4.68 -17.23 8.51
N GLY A 137 5.80 -17.97 8.58
CA GLY A 137 5.79 -19.40 8.96
C GLY A 137 5.52 -19.67 10.44
N ASP A 138 5.65 -18.64 11.28
CA ASP A 138 5.48 -18.71 12.73
C ASP A 138 4.15 -18.09 13.20
N MET A 139 3.24 -17.81 12.25
CA MET A 139 1.87 -17.34 12.57
C MET A 139 1.08 -18.46 13.24
N GLU A 140 0.41 -18.13 14.32
CA GLU A 140 -0.38 -19.08 15.10
C GLU A 140 -1.69 -18.44 15.61
N LYS A 141 -2.59 -19.29 16.11
CA LYS A 141 -3.88 -18.83 16.62
C LYS A 141 -3.76 -17.71 17.67
N ARG A 142 -2.69 -17.75 18.48
CA ARG A 142 -2.44 -16.73 19.51
C ARG A 142 -2.31 -15.32 18.93
N ASP A 143 -1.80 -15.16 17.71
CA ASP A 143 -1.68 -13.86 17.06
C ASP A 143 -3.05 -13.23 16.79
N VAL A 144 -4.04 -14.04 16.43
CA VAL A 144 -5.43 -13.60 16.24
C VAL A 144 -6.13 -13.39 17.59
N ASP A 145 -5.88 -14.25 18.58
CA ASP A 145 -6.44 -14.08 19.93
C ASP A 145 -6.01 -12.74 20.55
N LEU A 146 -4.76 -12.31 20.34
CA LEU A 146 -4.28 -11.00 20.80
C LEU A 146 -5.02 -9.83 20.14
N LEU A 147 -5.38 -9.96 18.86
CA LEU A 147 -6.21 -8.95 18.19
C LEU A 147 -7.62 -8.88 18.80
N HIS A 148 -8.23 -10.02 19.08
CA HIS A 148 -9.52 -10.06 19.77
C HIS A 148 -9.44 -9.46 21.19
N GLU A 149 -8.39 -9.77 21.95
CA GLU A 149 -8.12 -9.17 23.27
C GLU A 149 -7.98 -7.63 23.20
N ALA A 150 -7.41 -7.10 22.07
CA ALA A 150 -7.38 -5.67 21.81
C ALA A 150 -8.71 -5.08 21.33
N GLY A 151 -9.75 -5.91 21.16
CA GLY A 151 -11.11 -5.52 20.76
C GLY A 151 -11.31 -5.43 19.24
N CYS A 152 -10.47 -6.08 18.44
CA CYS A 152 -10.65 -6.16 16.99
C CYS A 152 -11.73 -7.18 16.63
N SER A 153 -12.57 -6.86 15.64
CA SER A 153 -13.53 -7.79 15.06
C SER A 153 -12.88 -8.67 13.98
N ASP A 154 -13.49 -9.80 13.66
CA ASP A 154 -13.03 -10.69 12.58
C ASP A 154 -12.96 -9.97 11.22
N GLY A 155 -13.88 -9.05 10.95
CA GLY A 155 -13.87 -8.24 9.73
C GLY A 155 -12.66 -7.34 9.66
N GLU A 156 -12.36 -6.58 10.72
CA GLU A 156 -11.17 -5.71 10.80
C GLU A 156 -9.87 -6.52 10.71
N ILE A 157 -9.82 -7.70 11.35
CA ILE A 157 -8.67 -8.63 11.26
C ILE A 157 -8.46 -9.08 9.81
N LEU A 158 -9.54 -9.45 9.11
CA LEU A 158 -9.48 -9.85 7.71
C LEU A 158 -9.00 -8.69 6.82
N GLU A 159 -9.49 -7.47 7.02
CA GLU A 159 -9.06 -6.27 6.28
C GLU A 159 -7.55 -6.05 6.42
N VAL A 160 -7.02 -6.04 7.64
CA VAL A 160 -5.58 -5.85 7.89
C VAL A 160 -4.74 -7.01 7.32
N ASN A 161 -5.22 -8.25 7.48
CA ASN A 161 -4.55 -9.42 6.93
C ASN A 161 -4.42 -9.31 5.40
N GLN A 162 -5.51 -8.96 4.71
CA GLN A 162 -5.53 -8.84 3.25
C GLN A 162 -4.67 -7.68 2.75
N VAL A 163 -4.71 -6.52 3.40
CA VAL A 163 -3.83 -5.38 3.07
C VAL A 163 -2.36 -5.80 3.23
N THR A 164 -2.00 -6.41 4.37
CA THR A 164 -0.64 -6.89 4.60
C THR A 164 -0.20 -7.92 3.55
N ALA A 165 -1.05 -8.90 3.23
CA ALA A 165 -0.76 -9.92 2.23
C ALA A 165 -0.60 -9.32 0.81
N TYR A 166 -1.47 -8.37 0.44
CA TYR A 166 -1.37 -7.65 -0.82
C TYR A 166 -0.04 -6.88 -0.93
N PHE A 167 0.35 -6.14 0.12
CA PHE A 167 1.63 -5.40 0.09
C PHE A 167 2.83 -6.33 0.11
N ASN A 168 2.76 -7.49 0.74
CA ASN A 168 3.78 -8.53 0.61
C ASN A 168 3.91 -9.05 -0.83
N TYR A 169 2.80 -9.20 -1.56
CA TYR A 169 2.83 -9.51 -2.99
C TYR A 169 3.42 -8.35 -3.82
N SER A 170 2.87 -7.15 -3.67
CA SER A 170 3.26 -5.97 -4.44
C SER A 170 4.73 -5.59 -4.22
N ASN A 171 5.20 -5.59 -2.97
CA ASN A 171 6.58 -5.26 -2.63
C ASN A 171 7.58 -6.26 -3.23
N ARG A 172 7.23 -7.55 -3.29
CA ARG A 172 8.08 -8.55 -3.96
C ARG A 172 8.15 -8.35 -5.47
N LEU A 173 7.03 -7.97 -6.08
CA LEU A 173 7.01 -7.60 -7.51
C LEU A 173 7.92 -6.40 -7.76
N LEU A 174 7.76 -5.33 -6.99
CA LEU A 174 8.51 -4.08 -7.14
C LEU A 174 10.00 -4.25 -6.90
N ASN A 175 10.37 -4.82 -5.75
CA ASN A 175 11.77 -5.06 -5.38
C ASN A 175 12.43 -6.07 -6.34
N GLY A 176 11.71 -7.14 -6.73
CA GLY A 176 12.23 -8.18 -7.62
C GLY A 176 12.49 -7.69 -9.04
N LEU A 177 11.85 -6.60 -9.47
CA LEU A 177 12.02 -5.98 -10.78
C LEU A 177 12.76 -4.65 -10.73
N GLY A 178 13.16 -4.18 -9.54
CA GLY A 178 13.85 -2.90 -9.35
C GLY A 178 13.03 -1.70 -9.82
N VAL A 179 11.71 -1.72 -9.58
CA VAL A 179 10.82 -0.63 -9.97
C VAL A 179 11.07 0.59 -9.09
N THR A 180 11.21 1.77 -9.70
CA THR A 180 11.44 3.04 -9.02
C THR A 180 10.29 4.02 -9.25
N THR A 181 10.19 5.05 -8.41
CA THR A 181 9.20 6.14 -8.52
C THR A 181 9.57 7.19 -9.57
N GLU A 182 10.64 6.98 -10.35
CA GLU A 182 11.11 7.95 -11.36
C GLU A 182 10.01 8.22 -12.39
N GLY A 183 9.48 9.44 -12.40
CA GLY A 183 8.41 9.89 -13.30
C GLY A 183 6.98 9.64 -12.79
N ASP A 184 6.80 9.01 -11.63
CA ASP A 184 5.49 8.85 -11.01
C ASP A 184 5.05 10.12 -10.25
N ALA A 185 3.75 10.40 -10.26
CA ALA A 185 3.14 11.40 -9.39
C ALA A 185 2.85 10.78 -8.02
N VAL A 186 3.61 11.19 -6.99
CA VAL A 186 3.51 10.61 -5.65
C VAL A 186 2.28 11.14 -4.89
N GLY A 187 1.47 10.21 -4.40
CA GLY A 187 0.28 10.50 -3.58
C GLY A 187 -0.95 10.86 -4.43
N TYR A 188 -2.07 10.20 -4.16
CA TYR A 188 -3.31 10.33 -4.94
C TYR A 188 -4.30 11.32 -4.34
N TYR A 189 -4.19 11.63 -3.06
CA TYR A 189 -5.13 12.51 -2.37
C TYR A 189 -4.60 13.94 -2.36
N LYS A 190 -5.52 14.91 -2.40
CA LYS A 190 -5.17 16.33 -2.27
C LYS A 190 -5.03 16.69 -0.80
N ALA A 191 -4.07 17.55 -0.48
CA ALA A 191 -4.07 18.20 0.82
C ALA A 191 -5.33 19.11 0.92
N SER A 192 -5.94 19.20 2.09
CA SER A 192 -7.08 20.11 2.31
C SER A 192 -6.61 21.54 2.08
N GLY A 193 -7.16 22.17 1.03
CA GLY A 193 -6.81 23.53 0.62
C GLY A 193 -6.33 23.65 -0.83
N GLU A 194 -6.04 22.57 -1.53
CA GLU A 194 -5.77 22.59 -2.97
C GLU A 194 -7.08 22.50 -3.75
N GLU A 195 -7.62 23.67 -4.16
CA GLU A 195 -8.75 23.74 -5.07
C GLU A 195 -8.38 23.17 -6.44
N THR A 196 -9.36 22.48 -7.06
CA THR A 196 -9.27 22.05 -8.47
C THR A 196 -9.17 23.27 -9.37
N SER A 197 -8.00 23.53 -9.91
CA SER A 197 -7.83 24.42 -11.07
C SER A 197 -8.22 23.70 -12.35
#